data_778c2ec75abcb0bfbe87208f878e88c4
#
_entry.id   778c2ec75abcb0bfbe87208f878e88c4
#
_cell.length_a   1.000
_cell.length_b   1.000
_cell.length_c   1.000
_cell.angle_alpha   90.00
_cell.angle_beta   90.00
_cell.angle_gamma   90.00
#
_symmetry.space_group_name_H-M   'P 1'
#
loop_
_entity.id
_entity.type
_entity.pdbx_description
1 polymer ?
#
loop_
_entity_poly.entity_id
_entity_poly.type
_entity_poly.pdbx_seq_one_letter_code
_entity_poly.pdbx_strand_id
1 'polypeptide(L)'
;HPELTVIVGNNGSGKTSILEAVAIAISTMFVKMDGISGRSIDKSQASLKAYSIGSTKDVQPQYPVTVKATAQTKTKLFTWSRSLNKPSGNTTILNAKQMIDLGIRFQEDLRKGDTNLILPVIAYYGTGRLWDYHREKQSDVFETNNRINGYIDCVDGTANIKLMMNWFSKMTIQKYQNQELGLGGV
;
A
#
# COMPACT_ATOMS: atom_id res chain seq x y z
N HIS A 1 -9.86 19.76 3.36
CA HIS A 1 -9.73 20.26 1.98
C HIS A 1 -9.59 19.07 1.04
N PRO A 2 -10.29 19.01 -0.11
CA PRO A 2 -10.26 17.86 -0.99
C PRO A 2 -8.87 17.55 -1.56
N GLU A 3 -7.99 18.52 -1.67
CA GLU A 3 -6.66 18.37 -2.28
C GLU A 3 -5.54 18.22 -1.25
N LEU A 4 -5.73 18.72 -0.01
CA LEU A 4 -4.72 18.65 1.04
C LEU A 4 -5.39 18.51 2.40
N THR A 5 -4.96 17.50 3.16
CA THR A 5 -5.33 17.31 4.58
C THR A 5 -4.08 17.32 5.43
N VAL A 6 -4.04 18.20 6.45
CA VAL A 6 -2.94 18.31 7.39
C VAL A 6 -3.39 17.81 8.77
N ILE A 7 -2.66 16.86 9.35
CA ILE A 7 -2.93 16.31 10.67
C ILE A 7 -1.93 16.90 11.66
N VAL A 8 -2.42 17.69 12.62
CA VAL A 8 -1.60 18.39 13.63
C VAL A 8 -1.90 17.83 15.02
N GLY A 9 -0.88 17.75 15.86
CA GLY A 9 -1.01 17.26 17.24
C GLY A 9 0.35 17.01 17.89
N ASN A 10 0.35 16.84 19.21
CA ASN A 10 1.55 16.56 20.00
C ASN A 10 2.19 15.20 19.67
N ASN A 11 3.43 14.97 20.09
CA ASN A 11 4.06 13.66 19.99
C ASN A 11 3.24 12.61 20.75
N GLY A 12 3.07 11.43 20.14
CA GLY A 12 2.24 10.36 20.72
C GLY A 12 0.73 10.50 20.50
N SER A 13 0.24 11.55 19.83
CA SER A 13 -1.21 11.75 19.58
C SER A 13 -1.81 10.85 18.48
N GLY A 14 -1.05 9.91 17.94
CA GLY A 14 -1.56 8.95 16.95
C GLY A 14 -1.55 9.42 15.48
N LYS A 15 -0.87 10.52 15.15
CA LYS A 15 -0.79 11.03 13.75
C LYS A 15 -0.26 9.97 12.77
N THR A 16 0.83 9.31 13.13
CA THR A 16 1.40 8.23 12.33
C THR A 16 0.44 7.05 12.21
N SER A 17 -0.25 6.69 13.30
CA SER A 17 -1.23 5.61 13.29
C SER A 17 -2.40 5.89 12.33
N ILE A 18 -2.82 7.15 12.20
CA ILE A 18 -3.84 7.54 11.21
C ILE A 18 -3.31 7.35 9.79
N LEU A 19 -2.08 7.80 9.50
CA LEU A 19 -1.48 7.63 8.17
C LEU A 19 -1.28 6.15 7.82
N GLU A 20 -0.86 5.33 8.79
CA GLU A 20 -0.75 3.89 8.63
C GLU A 20 -2.12 3.23 8.39
N ALA A 21 -3.15 3.65 9.10
CA ALA A 21 -4.51 3.16 8.88
C ALA A 21 -5.01 3.51 7.48
N VAL A 22 -4.72 4.71 6.96
CA VAL A 22 -5.01 5.10 5.57
C VAL A 22 -4.26 4.21 4.58
N ALA A 23 -2.96 3.96 4.80
CA ALA A 23 -2.17 3.08 3.94
C ALA A 23 -2.72 1.64 3.93
N ILE A 24 -3.10 1.08 5.10
CA ILE A 24 -3.75 -0.23 5.22
C ILE A 24 -5.09 -0.25 4.49
N ALA A 25 -5.90 0.79 4.65
CA ALA A 25 -7.21 0.89 4.01
C ALA A 25 -7.09 0.91 2.48
N ILE A 26 -6.23 1.76 1.92
CA ILE A 26 -6.03 1.88 0.47
C ILE A 26 -5.41 0.62 -0.10
N SER A 27 -4.39 0.05 0.55
CA SER A 27 -3.71 -1.16 0.10
C SER A 27 -4.58 -2.42 0.08
N THR A 28 -5.78 -2.33 0.62
CA THR A 28 -6.75 -3.43 0.57
C THR A 28 -7.07 -3.86 -0.86
N MET A 29 -7.06 -2.93 -1.82
CA MET A 29 -7.25 -3.24 -3.23
C MET A 29 -6.17 -4.16 -3.80
N PHE A 30 -4.96 -4.20 -3.21
CA PHE A 30 -3.84 -5.00 -3.69
C PHE A 30 -3.83 -6.45 -3.19
N VAL A 31 -4.64 -6.78 -2.17
CA VAL A 31 -4.56 -8.06 -1.43
C VAL A 31 -4.69 -9.30 -2.30
N LYS A 32 -5.33 -9.21 -3.46
CA LYS A 32 -5.52 -10.32 -4.43
C LYS A 32 -4.99 -9.97 -5.82
N MET A 33 -4.22 -8.92 -5.95
CA MET A 33 -3.53 -8.60 -7.20
C MET A 33 -2.23 -9.41 -7.27
N ASP A 34 -1.92 -9.95 -8.46
CA ASP A 34 -0.70 -10.73 -8.65
C ASP A 34 0.54 -9.82 -8.64
N GLY A 35 1.57 -10.24 -7.94
CA GLY A 35 2.84 -9.53 -7.86
C GLY A 35 2.85 -8.29 -6.97
N ILE A 36 1.74 -7.96 -6.31
CA ILE A 36 1.64 -6.80 -5.41
C ILE A 36 1.16 -7.25 -4.04
N SER A 37 1.75 -6.68 -3.00
CA SER A 37 1.39 -6.96 -1.62
C SER A 37 0.56 -5.83 -1.01
N GLY A 38 -0.58 -6.17 -0.41
CA GLY A 38 -1.33 -5.25 0.43
C GLY A 38 -0.75 -5.18 1.83
N ARG A 39 -0.77 -4.00 2.45
CA ARG A 39 -0.33 -3.81 3.83
C ARG A 39 -1.29 -4.48 4.81
N SER A 40 -0.76 -5.18 5.80
CA SER A 40 -1.52 -5.80 6.88
C SER A 40 -1.46 -4.97 8.16
N ILE A 41 -2.39 -5.18 9.07
CA ILE A 41 -2.33 -4.62 10.42
C ILE A 41 -1.26 -5.40 11.20
N ASP A 42 -0.25 -4.67 11.70
CA ASP A 42 0.79 -5.26 12.54
C ASP A 42 0.34 -5.34 14.00
N LYS A 43 0.85 -6.34 14.72
CA LYS A 43 0.56 -6.54 16.15
C LYS A 43 1.02 -5.36 17.03
N SER A 44 2.05 -4.63 16.62
CA SER A 44 2.54 -3.43 17.32
C SER A 44 1.55 -2.26 17.29
N GLN A 45 0.55 -2.31 16.41
CA GLN A 45 -0.52 -1.31 16.30
C GLN A 45 -1.66 -1.53 17.32
N ALA A 46 -1.60 -2.62 18.10
CA ALA A 46 -2.54 -2.84 19.18
C ALA A 46 -2.29 -1.84 20.33
N SER A 47 -3.36 -1.18 20.77
CA SER A 47 -3.29 -0.32 21.96
C SER A 47 -2.96 -1.16 23.20
N LEU A 48 -2.15 -0.62 24.10
CA LEU A 48 -1.76 -1.28 25.31
C LEU A 48 -2.64 -0.78 26.47
N LYS A 49 -3.19 -1.70 27.26
CA LYS A 49 -3.94 -1.37 28.45
C LYS A 49 -3.24 -1.94 29.67
N ALA A 50 -2.97 -1.06 30.65
CA ALA A 50 -2.37 -1.46 31.92
C ALA A 50 -3.45 -1.88 32.92
N TYR A 51 -3.21 -2.98 33.59
CA TYR A 51 -4.04 -3.51 34.69
C TYR A 51 -3.21 -3.56 35.95
N SER A 52 -3.75 -3.15 37.10
CA SER A 52 -3.11 -3.30 38.40
C SER A 52 -3.54 -4.62 39.03
N ILE A 53 -2.58 -5.48 39.33
CA ILE A 53 -2.80 -6.75 40.02
C ILE A 53 -1.98 -6.69 41.32
N GLY A 54 -2.63 -6.30 42.42
CA GLY A 54 -1.93 -6.02 43.67
C GLY A 54 -0.91 -4.87 43.54
N SER A 55 0.36 -5.15 43.82
CA SER A 55 1.47 -4.19 43.69
C SER A 55 2.14 -4.18 42.31
N THR A 56 1.74 -5.09 41.41
CA THR A 56 2.32 -5.21 40.06
C THR A 56 1.40 -4.61 39.02
N LYS A 57 2.01 -4.11 37.92
CA LYS A 57 1.28 -3.66 36.71
C LYS A 57 1.48 -4.71 35.61
N ASP A 58 0.38 -5.21 35.06
CA ASP A 58 0.35 -6.02 33.86
C ASP A 58 -0.11 -5.16 32.68
N VAL A 59 0.54 -5.30 31.51
CA VAL A 59 0.23 -4.51 30.31
C VAL A 59 -0.16 -5.46 29.20
N GLN A 60 -1.39 -5.35 28.75
CA GLN A 60 -1.97 -6.25 27.74
C GLN A 60 -2.34 -5.52 26.45
N PRO A 61 -1.95 -6.02 25.28
CA PRO A 61 -2.39 -5.50 24.00
C PRO A 61 -3.88 -5.78 23.78
N GLN A 62 -4.59 -4.78 23.27
CA GLN A 62 -6.04 -4.84 23.06
C GLN A 62 -6.37 -5.27 21.63
N TYR A 63 -7.22 -6.28 21.49
CA TYR A 63 -7.75 -6.75 20.21
C TYR A 63 -9.29 -6.78 20.24
N PRO A 64 -9.97 -6.67 19.08
CA PRO A 64 -9.40 -6.52 17.75
C PRO A 64 -8.83 -5.13 17.46
N VAL A 65 -7.77 -5.07 16.66
CA VAL A 65 -7.35 -3.82 15.99
C VAL A 65 -8.10 -3.73 14.68
N THR A 66 -8.87 -2.66 14.46
CA THR A 66 -9.73 -2.54 13.28
C THR A 66 -9.48 -1.23 12.54
N VAL A 67 -9.30 -1.35 11.23
CA VAL A 67 -9.30 -0.22 10.29
C VAL A 67 -10.59 -0.29 9.48
N LYS A 68 -11.43 0.75 9.60
CA LYS A 68 -12.63 0.94 8.80
C LYS A 68 -12.48 2.17 7.94
N ALA A 69 -12.81 2.05 6.66
CA ALA A 69 -12.70 3.15 5.71
C ALA A 69 -13.96 3.25 4.84
N THR A 70 -14.22 4.47 4.39
CA THR A 70 -15.26 4.77 3.40
C THR A 70 -14.64 5.67 2.34
N ALA A 71 -14.81 5.28 1.08
CA ALA A 71 -14.39 6.07 -0.07
C ALA A 71 -15.57 6.31 -0.99
N GLN A 72 -15.62 7.50 -1.57
CA GLN A 72 -16.66 7.89 -2.51
C GLN A 72 -16.01 8.11 -3.88
N THR A 73 -16.53 7.43 -4.88
CA THR A 73 -16.30 7.75 -6.28
C THR A 73 -17.46 8.61 -6.79
N LYS A 74 -17.38 9.10 -8.05
CA LYS A 74 -18.46 9.89 -8.65
C LYS A 74 -19.82 9.19 -8.60
N THR A 75 -19.85 7.86 -8.63
CA THR A 75 -21.07 7.05 -8.79
C THR A 75 -21.34 6.09 -7.64
N LYS A 76 -20.38 5.82 -6.76
CA LYS A 76 -20.50 4.76 -5.75
C LYS A 76 -19.77 5.09 -4.46
N LEU A 77 -20.41 4.75 -3.35
CA LEU A 77 -19.85 4.74 -2.01
C LEU A 77 -19.35 3.33 -1.68
N PHE A 78 -18.09 3.23 -1.24
CA PHE A 78 -17.46 1.99 -0.80
C PHE A 78 -17.20 2.08 0.70
N THR A 79 -17.64 1.10 1.45
CA THR A 79 -17.28 0.97 2.87
C THR A 79 -16.69 -0.42 3.09
N TRP A 80 -15.54 -0.48 3.73
CA TRP A 80 -14.87 -1.75 4.04
C TRP A 80 -14.16 -1.67 5.38
N SER A 81 -13.83 -2.83 5.92
CA SER A 81 -13.02 -2.92 7.14
C SER A 81 -12.08 -4.11 7.09
N ARG A 82 -10.96 -3.97 7.77
CA ARG A 82 -9.99 -5.03 8.05
C ARG A 82 -9.68 -5.05 9.53
N SER A 83 -9.49 -6.24 10.09
CA SER A 83 -9.24 -6.40 11.53
C SER A 83 -8.15 -7.42 11.78
N LEU A 84 -7.33 -7.16 12.78
CA LEU A 84 -6.45 -8.15 13.40
C LEU A 84 -7.09 -8.56 14.74
N ASN A 85 -7.59 -9.79 14.81
CA ASN A 85 -8.40 -10.26 15.95
C ASN A 85 -7.55 -10.80 17.10
N LYS A 86 -6.31 -11.19 16.85
CA LYS A 86 -5.37 -11.74 17.84
C LYS A 86 -3.91 -11.55 17.39
N PRO A 87 -2.92 -11.59 18.31
CA PRO A 87 -1.51 -11.33 17.98
C PRO A 87 -0.91 -12.24 16.91
N SER A 88 -1.34 -13.51 16.88
CA SER A 88 -0.86 -14.52 15.92
C SER A 88 -1.80 -14.70 14.72
N GLY A 89 -2.75 -13.80 14.53
CA GLY A 89 -3.73 -13.85 13.44
C GLY A 89 -3.25 -13.14 12.18
N ASN A 90 -3.99 -13.36 11.11
CA ASN A 90 -3.87 -12.58 9.88
C ASN A 90 -4.91 -11.47 9.86
N THR A 91 -4.59 -10.38 9.18
CA THR A 91 -5.55 -9.30 8.94
C THR A 91 -6.71 -9.82 8.09
N THR A 92 -7.94 -9.64 8.57
CA THR A 92 -9.15 -10.14 7.90
C THR A 92 -9.40 -9.45 6.57
N ILE A 93 -10.07 -10.16 5.65
CA ILE A 93 -10.46 -9.65 4.33
C ILE A 93 -11.96 -9.79 4.05
N LEU A 94 -12.72 -10.41 4.96
CA LEU A 94 -14.13 -10.74 4.75
C LEU A 94 -14.98 -9.50 4.45
N ASN A 95 -14.81 -8.44 5.23
CA ASN A 95 -15.55 -7.19 5.09
C ASN A 95 -14.90 -6.21 4.10
N ALA A 96 -13.96 -6.68 3.28
CA ALA A 96 -13.20 -5.86 2.35
C ALA A 96 -13.39 -6.29 0.88
N LYS A 97 -14.32 -7.22 0.62
CA LYS A 97 -14.51 -7.84 -0.69
C LYS A 97 -14.68 -6.81 -1.82
N GLN A 98 -15.49 -5.80 -1.63
CA GLN A 98 -15.73 -4.79 -2.66
C GLN A 98 -14.44 -4.05 -3.10
N MET A 99 -13.55 -3.75 -2.15
CA MET A 99 -12.29 -3.06 -2.43
C MET A 99 -11.29 -4.01 -3.10
N ILE A 100 -11.27 -5.27 -2.70
CA ILE A 100 -10.45 -6.33 -3.31
C ILE A 100 -10.91 -6.58 -4.75
N ASP A 101 -12.21 -6.72 -4.98
CA ASP A 101 -12.79 -6.93 -6.31
C ASP A 101 -12.50 -5.74 -7.26
N LEU A 102 -12.35 -4.52 -6.72
CA LEU A 102 -11.93 -3.36 -7.50
C LEU A 102 -10.50 -3.52 -8.01
N GLY A 103 -9.58 -3.97 -7.16
CA GLY A 103 -8.20 -4.25 -7.55
C GLY A 103 -8.08 -5.36 -8.59
N ILE A 104 -8.81 -6.44 -8.40
CA ILE A 104 -8.86 -7.56 -9.38
C ILE A 104 -9.34 -7.05 -10.74
N ARG A 105 -10.40 -6.26 -10.79
CA ARG A 105 -10.91 -5.68 -12.05
C ARG A 105 -9.89 -4.79 -12.73
N PHE A 106 -9.19 -3.93 -12.00
CA PHE A 106 -8.12 -3.13 -12.58
C PHE A 106 -7.04 -4.00 -13.24
N GLN A 107 -6.67 -5.11 -12.61
CA GLN A 107 -5.68 -6.03 -13.16
C GLN A 107 -6.20 -6.76 -14.42
N GLU A 108 -7.47 -7.19 -14.39
CA GLU A 108 -8.10 -7.86 -15.54
C GLU A 108 -8.26 -6.92 -16.75
N ASP A 109 -8.70 -5.68 -16.51
CA ASP A 109 -8.90 -4.72 -17.60
C ASP A 109 -7.56 -4.32 -18.25
N LEU A 110 -6.49 -4.20 -17.44
CA LEU A 110 -5.14 -4.02 -17.99
C LEU A 110 -4.67 -5.23 -18.82
N ARG A 111 -4.97 -6.45 -18.37
CA ARG A 111 -4.64 -7.68 -19.12
C ARG A 111 -5.39 -7.79 -20.43
N LYS A 112 -6.60 -7.21 -20.52
CA LYS A 112 -7.38 -7.11 -21.76
C LYS A 112 -6.87 -6.01 -22.70
N GLY A 113 -5.88 -5.20 -22.26
CA GLY A 113 -5.30 -4.14 -23.07
C GLY A 113 -6.09 -2.82 -23.02
N ASP A 114 -6.89 -2.57 -21.99
CA ASP A 114 -7.61 -1.29 -21.86
C ASP A 114 -6.61 -0.14 -21.63
N THR A 115 -6.36 0.62 -22.69
CA THR A 115 -5.48 1.79 -22.67
C THR A 115 -6.11 3.02 -22.03
N ASN A 116 -7.44 3.07 -21.94
CA ASN A 116 -8.18 4.20 -21.37
C ASN A 116 -8.39 4.08 -19.86
N LEU A 117 -8.01 2.93 -19.28
CA LEU A 117 -8.13 2.70 -17.84
C LEU A 117 -7.24 3.69 -17.06
N ILE A 118 -7.87 4.51 -16.23
CA ILE A 118 -7.17 5.44 -15.32
C ILE A 118 -6.95 4.72 -13.99
N LEU A 119 -5.68 4.49 -13.66
CA LEU A 119 -5.27 3.91 -12.38
C LEU A 119 -5.00 5.03 -11.36
N PRO A 120 -5.43 4.89 -10.10
CA PRO A 120 -5.11 5.88 -9.07
C PRO A 120 -3.60 5.91 -8.79
N VAL A 121 -3.03 7.09 -8.59
CA VAL A 121 -1.66 7.24 -8.12
C VAL A 121 -1.66 7.14 -6.59
N ILE A 122 -0.89 6.20 -6.06
CA ILE A 122 -0.80 5.92 -4.62
C ILE A 122 0.67 5.90 -4.22
N ALA A 123 1.02 6.69 -3.19
CA ALA A 123 2.35 6.68 -2.60
C ALA A 123 2.26 6.97 -1.09
N TYR A 124 2.91 6.15 -0.30
CA TYR A 124 3.03 6.32 1.14
C TYR A 124 4.49 6.61 1.52
N TYR A 125 4.71 7.71 2.21
CA TYR A 125 6.03 8.12 2.69
C TYR A 125 6.07 8.04 4.21
N GLY A 126 6.60 6.94 4.74
CA GLY A 126 6.79 6.72 6.17
C GLY A 126 8.07 7.35 6.72
N THR A 127 8.19 7.40 8.04
CA THR A 127 9.39 7.89 8.74
C THR A 127 10.60 6.98 8.51
N GLY A 128 10.41 5.67 8.26
CA GLY A 128 11.47 4.70 7.97
C GLY A 128 12.16 4.88 6.61
N ARG A 129 11.56 5.67 5.71
CA ARG A 129 12.03 5.83 4.32
C ARG A 129 13.51 6.22 4.18
N LEU A 130 14.08 6.94 5.16
CA LEU A 130 15.49 7.40 5.11
C LEU A 130 16.47 6.39 5.69
N TRP A 131 16.00 5.39 6.44
CA TRP A 131 16.84 4.52 7.26
C TRP A 131 16.71 3.05 6.90
N ASP A 132 15.54 2.64 6.41
CA ASP A 132 15.23 1.26 6.06
C ASP A 132 15.26 1.08 4.54
N TYR A 133 15.98 0.05 4.08
CA TYR A 133 16.07 -0.31 2.67
C TYR A 133 15.56 -1.74 2.46
N HIS A 134 14.73 -1.94 1.45
CA HIS A 134 14.39 -3.29 1.00
C HIS A 134 15.62 -4.03 0.47
N ARG A 135 15.86 -5.23 0.99
CA ARG A 135 16.84 -6.18 0.44
C ARG A 135 16.19 -7.04 -0.63
N GLU A 136 15.88 -6.47 -1.77
CA GLU A 136 15.35 -7.26 -2.87
C GLU A 136 16.46 -7.90 -3.70
N LYS A 137 16.10 -9.06 -4.29
CA LYS A 137 16.88 -9.65 -5.39
C LYS A 137 16.75 -8.73 -6.60
N GLN A 138 17.82 -8.59 -7.36
CA GLN A 138 17.83 -7.85 -8.61
C GLN A 138 16.81 -8.50 -9.55
N SER A 139 15.73 -7.79 -9.88
CA SER A 139 14.75 -8.27 -10.87
C SER A 139 15.40 -8.27 -12.26
N ASP A 140 15.01 -9.22 -13.09
CA ASP A 140 15.50 -9.30 -14.46
C ASP A 140 15.09 -8.02 -15.21
N VAL A 141 16.06 -7.36 -15.83
CA VAL A 141 15.87 -6.13 -16.60
C VAL A 141 14.91 -6.36 -17.79
N PHE A 142 14.75 -7.62 -18.20
CA PHE A 142 13.91 -8.04 -19.34
C PHE A 142 12.48 -8.48 -18.96
N GLU A 143 12.11 -8.45 -17.67
CA GLU A 143 10.71 -8.66 -17.30
C GLU A 143 9.79 -7.61 -17.93
N THR A 144 8.68 -8.06 -18.45
CA THR A 144 7.69 -7.20 -19.11
C THR A 144 7.20 -6.09 -18.20
N ASN A 145 7.30 -4.84 -18.66
CA ASN A 145 6.75 -3.69 -17.96
C ASN A 145 5.22 -3.78 -17.93
N ASN A 146 4.66 -3.93 -16.73
CA ASN A 146 3.24 -3.83 -16.50
C ASN A 146 2.96 -2.53 -15.74
N ARG A 147 1.89 -1.79 -16.10
CA ARG A 147 1.45 -0.57 -15.40
C ARG A 147 1.17 -0.81 -13.92
N ILE A 148 0.84 -2.05 -13.53
CA ILE A 148 0.65 -2.48 -12.13
C ILE A 148 1.96 -2.43 -11.34
N ASN A 149 3.12 -2.58 -11.97
CA ASN A 149 4.42 -2.55 -11.28
C ASN A 149 4.66 -1.22 -10.53
N GLY A 150 3.97 -0.14 -10.91
CA GLY A 150 3.97 1.12 -10.17
C GLY A 150 3.36 1.04 -8.76
N TYR A 151 2.64 -0.06 -8.46
CA TYR A 151 2.09 -0.29 -7.12
C TYR A 151 2.98 -1.14 -6.21
N ILE A 152 4.07 -1.71 -6.74
CA ILE A 152 5.03 -2.46 -5.92
C ILE A 152 5.57 -1.50 -4.85
N ASP A 153 5.43 -1.88 -3.60
CA ASP A 153 5.87 -1.14 -2.41
C ASP A 153 5.32 0.30 -2.26
N CYS A 154 4.31 0.70 -3.05
CA CYS A 154 3.76 2.06 -3.01
C CYS A 154 3.14 2.44 -1.64
N VAL A 155 2.80 1.45 -0.81
CA VAL A 155 2.26 1.62 0.55
C VAL A 155 3.25 1.17 1.64
N ASP A 156 4.47 0.85 1.27
CA ASP A 156 5.56 0.60 2.22
C ASP A 156 6.25 1.92 2.59
N GLY A 157 6.56 2.09 3.87
CA GLY A 157 7.28 3.27 4.36
C GLY A 157 8.78 3.25 4.07
N THR A 158 9.30 2.16 3.50
CA THR A 158 10.73 2.00 3.19
C THR A 158 11.03 2.39 1.74
N ALA A 159 12.27 2.75 1.45
CA ALA A 159 12.68 3.11 0.10
C ALA A 159 13.11 1.88 -0.70
N ASN A 160 12.54 1.68 -1.90
CA ASN A 160 12.98 0.68 -2.85
C ASN A 160 13.84 1.31 -3.95
N ILE A 161 15.11 1.60 -3.61
CA ILE A 161 16.07 2.22 -4.52
C ILE A 161 16.37 1.32 -5.72
N LYS A 162 16.42 -0.01 -5.52
CA LYS A 162 16.70 -0.96 -6.60
C LYS A 162 15.60 -0.97 -7.65
N LEU A 163 14.33 -0.96 -7.23
CA LEU A 163 13.20 -0.86 -8.15
C LEU A 163 13.28 0.42 -8.99
N MET A 164 13.58 1.53 -8.35
CA MET A 164 13.78 2.82 -9.04
C MET A 164 14.93 2.76 -10.05
N MET A 165 16.09 2.23 -9.67
CA MET A 165 17.25 2.09 -10.57
C MET A 165 16.95 1.17 -11.75
N ASN A 166 16.27 0.04 -11.50
CA ASN A 166 15.82 -0.87 -12.56
C ASN A 166 14.87 -0.18 -13.54
N TRP A 167 13.94 0.61 -13.02
CA TRP A 167 13.01 1.38 -13.88
C TRP A 167 13.77 2.38 -14.76
N PHE A 168 14.70 3.17 -14.20
CA PHE A 168 15.52 4.10 -14.97
C PHE A 168 16.35 3.38 -16.04
N SER A 169 16.96 2.25 -15.71
CA SER A 169 17.75 1.45 -16.65
C SER A 169 16.88 0.96 -17.82
N LYS A 170 15.68 0.43 -17.53
CA LYS A 170 14.71 0.00 -18.55
C LYS A 170 14.28 1.16 -19.46
N MET A 171 13.92 2.29 -18.87
CA MET A 171 13.50 3.49 -19.65
C MET A 171 14.62 3.98 -20.55
N THR A 172 15.86 3.95 -20.08
CA THR A 172 17.03 4.34 -20.87
C THR A 172 17.23 3.39 -22.06
N ILE A 173 17.18 2.08 -21.84
CA ILE A 173 17.30 1.07 -22.91
C ILE A 173 16.18 1.25 -23.94
N GLN A 174 14.93 1.39 -23.52
CA GLN A 174 13.80 1.61 -24.42
C GLN A 174 13.95 2.89 -25.25
N LYS A 175 14.46 3.97 -24.63
CA LYS A 175 14.73 5.20 -25.36
C LYS A 175 15.73 5.01 -26.48
N TYR A 176 16.84 4.31 -26.24
CA TYR A 176 17.84 4.01 -27.28
C TYR A 176 17.28 3.09 -28.35
N GLN A 177 16.56 2.03 -27.99
CA GLN A 177 15.94 1.14 -28.96
C GLN A 177 14.93 1.85 -29.86
N ASN A 178 14.12 2.75 -29.31
CA ASN A 178 13.16 3.54 -30.10
C ASN A 178 13.87 4.53 -31.03
N GLN A 179 15.00 5.09 -30.63
CA GLN A 179 15.82 5.98 -31.47
C GLN A 179 16.43 5.20 -32.66
N GLU A 180 16.96 3.99 -32.43
CA GLU A 180 17.51 3.14 -33.49
C GLU A 180 16.45 2.66 -34.49
N LEU A 181 15.21 2.44 -34.00
CA LEU A 181 14.08 1.99 -34.83
C LEU A 181 13.37 3.16 -35.57
N GLY A 182 13.84 4.40 -35.43
CA GLY A 182 13.21 5.58 -36.03
C GLY A 182 11.82 5.92 -35.46
N LEU A 183 11.46 5.33 -34.30
CA LEU A 183 10.19 5.54 -33.60
C LEU A 183 10.27 6.68 -32.57
N GLY A 184 11.32 7.47 -32.61
CA GLY A 184 11.59 8.62 -31.74
C GLY A 184 10.87 9.87 -32.22
N GLY A 185 9.59 9.97 -31.92
CA GLY A 185 8.83 11.16 -32.25
C GLY A 185 7.47 11.17 -31.58
N VAL A 186 7.42 11.53 -30.30
CA VAL A 186 6.42 12.45 -29.68
C VAL A 186 6.98 12.90 -28.34
#